data_3938a7316e2da65f5c8d649204071ef6
#
_entry.id   3938a7316e2da65f5c8d649204071ef6
#
_cell.length_a   1.000
_cell.length_b   1.000
_cell.length_c   1.000
_cell.angle_alpha   90.00
_cell.angle_beta   90.00
_cell.angle_gamma   90.00
#
_symmetry.space_group_name_H-M   'P 1'
#
loop_
_entity.id
_entity.type
_entity.pdbx_description
1 polymer ?
#
loop_
_entity_poly.entity_id
_entity_poly.type
_entity_poly.pdbx_seq_one_letter_code
_entity_poly.pdbx_strand_id
1 'polypeptide(L)'
;MKENNLRDLFNYALEQDTKVRRGIIYSILNKIFDLAPPILIGIAIDIVVEGSDSFIGNLGYSDRRQQLIILAVLTFIIWGLESAFDYIAAVTWRNISQDIEHSLRTDAFNNVLGLDSVSYTHLRAHET
;
A
#
# COMPACT_ATOMS: atom_id res chain seq x y z
N MET A 1 -29.10 8.17 16.43
CA MET A 1 -27.78 8.73 16.76
C MET A 1 -26.61 7.78 16.41
N LYS A 2 -26.68 6.97 15.35
CA LYS A 2 -25.64 5.99 14.98
C LYS A 2 -25.11 6.10 13.54
N GLU A 3 -25.70 6.92 12.68
CA GLU A 3 -25.25 7.03 11.27
C GLU A 3 -24.13 8.07 11.07
N ASN A 4 -23.97 9.03 11.97
CA ASN A 4 -22.97 10.08 11.82
C ASN A 4 -21.53 9.59 12.07
N ASN A 5 -21.34 8.60 12.95
CA ASN A 5 -19.99 8.14 13.33
C ASN A 5 -19.23 7.47 12.18
N LEU A 6 -19.90 6.69 11.32
CA LEU A 6 -19.26 6.07 10.15
C LEU A 6 -18.98 7.12 9.07
N ARG A 7 -19.85 8.08 8.92
CA ARG A 7 -19.72 9.16 7.95
C ARG A 7 -18.61 10.13 8.36
N ASP A 8 -18.49 10.39 9.66
CA ASP A 8 -17.43 11.23 10.22
C ASP A 8 -16.06 10.54 10.14
N LEU A 9 -16.00 9.22 10.37
CA LEU A 9 -14.80 8.40 10.12
C LEU A 9 -14.43 8.37 8.64
N PHE A 10 -15.41 8.29 7.75
CA PHE A 10 -15.18 8.30 6.32
C PHE A 10 -14.70 9.67 5.84
N ASN A 11 -15.27 10.76 6.37
CA ASN A 11 -14.84 12.12 6.08
C ASN A 11 -13.44 12.40 6.63
N TYR A 12 -13.13 11.88 7.83
CA TYR A 12 -11.79 11.96 8.41
C TYR A 12 -10.74 11.20 7.59
N ALA A 13 -11.10 10.02 7.09
CA ALA A 13 -10.26 9.26 6.15
C ALA A 13 -10.07 10.02 4.82
N LEU A 14 -11.08 10.76 4.36
CA LEU A 14 -11.02 11.60 3.15
C LEU A 14 -10.22 12.89 3.37
N GLU A 15 -10.15 13.42 4.58
CA GLU A 15 -9.31 14.59 4.91
C GLU A 15 -7.81 14.26 4.83
N GLN A 16 -7.46 12.99 4.93
CA GLN A 16 -6.13 12.45 4.60
C GLN A 16 -5.94 12.06 3.12
N ASP A 17 -6.76 12.61 2.24
CA ASP A 17 -6.92 12.21 0.82
C ASP A 17 -5.59 12.08 0.06
N THR A 18 -4.64 12.95 0.32
CA THR A 18 -3.31 12.90 -0.32
C THR A 18 -2.46 11.71 0.13
N LYS A 19 -2.49 11.33 1.41
CA LYS A 19 -1.73 10.19 1.93
C LYS A 19 -2.36 8.87 1.48
N VAL A 20 -3.69 8.77 1.59
CA VAL A 20 -4.46 7.59 1.15
C VAL A 20 -4.31 7.38 -0.36
N ARG A 21 -4.41 8.44 -1.17
CA ARG A 21 -4.22 8.38 -2.62
C ARG A 21 -2.81 7.89 -2.99
N ARG A 22 -1.77 8.37 -2.32
CA ARG A 22 -0.40 7.87 -2.50
C ARG A 22 -0.29 6.39 -2.13
N GLY A 23 -0.86 5.96 -1.02
CA GLY A 23 -0.91 4.57 -0.60
C GLY A 23 -1.55 3.68 -1.66
N ILE A 24 -2.69 4.10 -2.23
CA ILE A 24 -3.38 3.39 -3.30
C ILE A 24 -2.50 3.29 -4.56
N ILE A 25 -1.87 4.39 -4.97
CA ILE A 25 -0.99 4.40 -6.15
C ILE A 25 0.18 3.43 -5.97
N TYR A 26 0.85 3.47 -4.82
CA TYR A 26 1.96 2.54 -4.54
C TYR A 26 1.50 1.08 -4.47
N SER A 27 0.30 0.82 -3.92
CA SER A 27 -0.27 -0.53 -3.91
C SER A 27 -0.61 -1.04 -5.31
N ILE A 28 -1.12 -0.17 -6.19
CA ILE A 28 -1.40 -0.53 -7.59
C ILE A 28 -0.09 -0.81 -8.33
N LEU A 29 0.93 0.05 -8.16
CA LEU A 29 2.25 -0.18 -8.76
C LEU A 29 2.87 -1.49 -8.29
N ASN A 30 2.82 -1.77 -6.99
CA ASN A 30 3.29 -3.05 -6.45
C ASN A 30 2.57 -4.23 -7.11
N LYS A 31 1.24 -4.18 -7.25
CA LYS A 31 0.47 -5.24 -7.90
C LYS A 31 0.78 -5.41 -9.40
N ILE A 32 1.17 -4.37 -10.09
CA ILE A 32 1.65 -4.46 -11.47
C ILE A 32 2.98 -5.25 -11.53
N PHE A 33 3.89 -4.99 -10.60
CA PHE A 33 5.15 -5.74 -10.51
C PHE A 33 4.96 -7.20 -10.06
N ASP A 34 3.95 -7.51 -9.23
CA ASP A 34 3.57 -8.89 -8.86
C ASP A 34 3.21 -9.76 -10.08
N LEU A 35 2.79 -9.15 -11.20
CA LEU A 35 2.48 -9.87 -12.44
C LEU A 35 3.73 -10.18 -13.28
N ALA A 36 4.88 -9.60 -12.95
CA ALA A 36 6.10 -9.78 -13.73
C ALA A 36 6.68 -11.21 -13.67
N PRO A 37 6.70 -11.93 -12.52
CA PRO A 37 7.26 -13.28 -12.46
C PRO A 37 6.65 -14.26 -13.46
N PRO A 38 5.33 -14.39 -13.62
CA PRO A 38 4.73 -15.25 -14.65
C PRO A 38 5.15 -14.87 -16.07
N ILE A 39 5.27 -13.57 -16.36
CA ILE A 39 5.71 -13.07 -17.67
C ILE A 39 7.17 -13.44 -17.92
N LEU A 40 8.03 -13.26 -16.91
CA LEU A 40 9.46 -13.62 -17.02
C LEU A 40 9.66 -15.13 -17.24
N ILE A 41 8.83 -15.98 -16.60
CA ILE A 41 8.83 -17.42 -16.85
C ILE A 41 8.42 -17.71 -18.29
N GLY A 42 7.40 -17.03 -18.81
CA GLY A 42 6.99 -17.14 -20.21
C GLY A 42 8.14 -16.80 -21.18
N ILE A 43 8.85 -15.69 -20.95
CA ILE A 43 10.02 -15.28 -21.74
C ILE A 43 11.16 -16.30 -21.61
N ALA A 44 11.38 -16.88 -20.42
CA ALA A 44 12.41 -17.91 -20.24
C ALA A 44 12.11 -19.15 -21.08
N ILE A 45 10.85 -19.59 -21.11
CA ILE A 45 10.42 -20.73 -21.93
C ILE A 45 10.60 -20.41 -23.42
N ASP A 46 10.19 -19.22 -23.85
CA ASP A 46 10.33 -18.72 -25.20
C ASP A 46 11.79 -18.77 -25.70
N ILE A 47 12.73 -18.31 -24.88
CA ILE A 47 14.17 -18.40 -25.17
C ILE A 47 14.63 -19.85 -25.34
N VAL A 48 14.14 -20.77 -24.53
CA VAL A 48 14.55 -22.18 -24.59
C VAL A 48 13.98 -22.87 -25.82
N VAL A 49 12.73 -22.58 -26.18
CA VAL A 49 11.99 -23.22 -27.27
C VAL A 49 12.36 -22.62 -28.61
N GLU A 50 12.29 -21.30 -28.76
CA GLU A 50 12.42 -20.60 -30.04
C GLU A 50 13.84 -20.08 -30.33
N GLY A 51 14.69 -19.94 -29.31
CA GLY A 51 16.08 -19.54 -29.43
C GLY A 51 16.24 -18.17 -30.09
N SER A 52 16.76 -18.17 -31.35
CA SER A 52 16.97 -16.91 -32.09
C SER A 52 15.69 -16.17 -32.48
N ASP A 53 14.56 -16.88 -32.55
CA ASP A 53 13.26 -16.33 -32.94
C ASP A 53 12.42 -15.89 -31.72
N SER A 54 12.98 -16.06 -30.52
CA SER A 54 12.36 -15.62 -29.23
C SER A 54 12.14 -14.11 -29.20
N PHE A 55 11.30 -13.66 -28.26
CA PHE A 55 11.03 -12.24 -28.06
C PHE A 55 12.32 -11.40 -27.91
N ILE A 56 13.29 -11.89 -27.11
CA ILE A 56 14.60 -11.21 -26.94
C ILE A 56 15.49 -11.40 -28.18
N GLY A 57 15.37 -12.53 -28.86
CA GLY A 57 16.07 -12.77 -30.15
C GLY A 57 15.70 -11.75 -31.22
N ASN A 58 14.42 -11.42 -31.32
CA ASN A 58 13.90 -10.42 -32.25
C ASN A 58 14.35 -8.98 -31.94
N LEU A 59 14.82 -8.71 -30.70
CA LEU A 59 15.46 -7.45 -30.33
C LEU A 59 16.94 -7.34 -30.76
N GLY A 60 17.47 -8.37 -31.47
CA GLY A 60 18.83 -8.37 -32.02
C GLY A 60 19.83 -9.23 -31.24
N TYR A 61 19.40 -9.96 -30.23
CA TYR A 61 20.25 -10.84 -29.43
C TYR A 61 20.04 -12.30 -29.83
N SER A 62 20.72 -12.77 -30.86
CA SER A 62 20.56 -14.14 -31.42
C SER A 62 21.21 -15.23 -30.57
N ASP A 63 22.18 -14.89 -29.71
CA ASP A 63 22.87 -15.85 -28.86
C ASP A 63 22.05 -16.16 -27.58
N ARG A 64 21.69 -17.43 -27.43
CA ARG A 64 20.90 -17.93 -26.26
C ARG A 64 21.52 -17.54 -24.92
N ARG A 65 22.86 -17.56 -24.83
CA ARG A 65 23.55 -17.18 -23.58
C ARG A 65 23.34 -15.72 -23.24
N GLN A 66 23.40 -14.84 -24.23
CA GLN A 66 23.16 -13.40 -24.06
C GLN A 66 21.71 -13.15 -23.65
N GLN A 67 20.74 -13.83 -24.28
CA GLN A 67 19.32 -13.72 -23.95
C GLN A 67 19.05 -14.10 -22.47
N LEU A 68 19.65 -15.19 -22.00
CA LEU A 68 19.51 -15.64 -20.60
C LEU A 68 20.15 -14.66 -19.62
N ILE A 69 21.30 -14.06 -19.96
CA ILE A 69 21.93 -13.04 -19.12
C ILE A 69 21.05 -11.79 -19.04
N ILE A 70 20.50 -11.34 -20.16
CA ILE A 70 19.58 -10.19 -20.21
C ILE A 70 18.35 -10.48 -19.36
N LEU A 71 17.76 -11.67 -19.50
CA LEU A 71 16.60 -12.07 -18.70
C LEU A 71 16.93 -12.11 -17.20
N ALA A 72 18.09 -12.63 -16.82
CA ALA A 72 18.53 -12.66 -15.43
C ALA A 72 18.68 -11.24 -14.85
N VAL A 73 19.36 -10.34 -15.58
CA VAL A 73 19.50 -8.94 -15.16
C VAL A 73 18.15 -8.25 -15.04
N LEU A 74 17.26 -8.46 -16.03
CA LEU A 74 15.91 -7.90 -16.01
C LEU A 74 15.11 -8.40 -14.80
N THR A 75 15.22 -9.69 -14.48
CA THR A 75 14.58 -10.29 -13.30
C THR A 75 15.06 -9.64 -12.01
N PHE A 76 16.36 -9.44 -11.84
CA PHE A 76 16.92 -8.75 -10.66
C PHE A 76 16.43 -7.31 -10.54
N ILE A 77 16.35 -6.58 -11.64
CA ILE A 77 15.84 -5.20 -11.65
C ILE A 77 14.36 -5.17 -11.24
N ILE A 78 13.55 -6.05 -11.82
CA ILE A 78 12.12 -6.12 -11.53
C ILE A 78 11.88 -6.48 -10.06
N TRP A 79 12.57 -7.47 -9.52
CA TRP A 79 12.45 -7.85 -8.11
C TRP A 79 12.92 -6.74 -7.16
N GLY A 80 13.98 -6.02 -7.54
CA GLY A 80 14.42 -4.85 -6.78
C GLY A 80 13.36 -3.74 -6.73
N LEU A 81 12.72 -3.47 -7.85
CA LEU A 81 11.63 -2.49 -7.95
C LEU A 81 10.39 -2.94 -7.18
N GLU A 82 9.99 -4.21 -7.34
CA GLU A 82 8.88 -4.83 -6.61
C GLU A 82 9.08 -4.66 -5.10
N SER A 83 10.24 -5.09 -4.59
CA SER A 83 10.57 -4.96 -3.16
C SER A 83 10.58 -3.52 -2.68
N ALA A 84 11.06 -2.58 -3.50
CA ALA A 84 11.05 -1.16 -3.16
C ALA A 84 9.62 -0.61 -3.08
N PHE A 85 8.76 -0.94 -4.03
CA PHE A 85 7.36 -0.50 -4.02
C PHE A 85 6.55 -1.15 -2.90
N ASP A 86 6.79 -2.44 -2.61
CA ASP A 86 6.17 -3.13 -1.48
C ASP A 86 6.53 -2.45 -0.14
N TYR A 87 7.81 -2.16 0.06
CA TYR A 87 8.27 -1.44 1.25
C TYR A 87 7.62 -0.06 1.38
N ILE A 88 7.59 0.74 0.29
CA ILE A 88 7.00 2.08 0.30
C ILE A 88 5.49 2.01 0.57
N ALA A 89 4.79 1.06 -0.03
CA ALA A 89 3.37 0.84 0.21
C ALA A 89 3.12 0.45 1.68
N ALA A 90 3.88 -0.50 2.23
CA ALA A 90 3.76 -0.96 3.61
C ALA A 90 4.01 0.18 4.62
N VAL A 91 5.05 1.00 4.41
CA VAL A 91 5.35 2.16 5.27
C VAL A 91 4.22 3.20 5.18
N THR A 92 3.72 3.47 3.99
CA THR A 92 2.64 4.44 3.78
C THR A 92 1.38 4.02 4.53
N TRP A 93 0.95 2.76 4.39
CA TRP A 93 -0.23 2.24 5.09
C TRP A 93 -0.04 2.18 6.61
N ARG A 94 1.15 1.82 7.08
CA ARG A 94 1.47 1.85 8.51
C ARG A 94 1.34 3.25 9.10
N ASN A 95 1.88 4.25 8.43
CA ASN A 95 1.79 5.64 8.89
C ASN A 95 0.34 6.15 8.93
N ILE A 96 -0.47 5.83 7.92
CA ILE A 96 -1.90 6.15 7.89
C ILE A 96 -2.63 5.49 9.07
N SER A 97 -2.36 4.20 9.31
CA SER A 97 -2.96 3.46 10.43
C SER A 97 -2.61 4.07 11.79
N GLN A 98 -1.35 4.46 11.99
CA GLN A 98 -0.90 5.10 13.23
C GLN A 98 -1.52 6.48 13.44
N ASP A 99 -1.64 7.28 12.37
CA ASP A 99 -2.29 8.58 12.43
C ASP A 99 -3.77 8.45 12.86
N ILE A 100 -4.48 7.49 12.27
CA ILE A 100 -5.89 7.19 12.62
C ILE A 100 -6.01 6.71 14.07
N GLU A 101 -5.16 5.76 14.47
CA GLU A 101 -5.17 5.22 15.83
C GLU A 101 -4.90 6.31 16.87
N HIS A 102 -3.95 7.19 16.63
CA HIS A 102 -3.64 8.32 17.51
C HIS A 102 -4.84 9.27 17.65
N SER A 103 -5.48 9.61 16.55
CA SER A 103 -6.65 10.49 16.57
C SER A 103 -7.83 9.87 17.31
N LEU A 104 -8.12 8.59 17.05
CA LEU A 104 -9.19 7.87 17.76
C LEU A 104 -8.94 7.80 19.28
N ARG A 105 -7.69 7.58 19.71
CA ARG A 105 -7.33 7.60 21.13
C ARG A 105 -7.53 8.97 21.74
N THR A 106 -7.12 10.03 21.05
CA THR A 106 -7.26 11.41 21.52
C THR A 106 -8.73 11.79 21.65
N ASP A 107 -9.55 11.45 20.65
CA ASP A 107 -10.98 11.73 20.65
C ASP A 107 -11.71 10.94 21.75
N ALA A 108 -11.37 9.66 21.92
CA ALA A 108 -11.92 8.84 23.01
C ALA A 108 -11.56 9.42 24.39
N PHE A 109 -10.32 9.84 24.58
CA PHE A 109 -9.86 10.44 25.84
C PHE A 109 -10.58 11.77 26.12
N ASN A 110 -10.71 12.64 25.13
CA ASN A 110 -11.41 13.91 25.25
C ASN A 110 -12.90 13.72 25.56
N ASN A 111 -13.54 12.72 24.93
CA ASN A 111 -14.93 12.40 25.20
C ASN A 111 -15.14 11.90 26.65
N VAL A 112 -14.24 11.04 27.16
CA VAL A 112 -14.30 10.55 28.54
C VAL A 112 -14.12 11.69 29.54
N LEU A 113 -13.15 12.57 29.33
CA LEU A 113 -12.93 13.74 30.20
C LEU A 113 -14.10 14.73 30.15
N GLY A 114 -14.74 14.88 28.99
CA GLY A 114 -15.96 15.71 28.85
C GLY A 114 -17.15 15.17 29.63
N LEU A 115 -17.30 13.85 29.73
CA LEU A 115 -18.38 13.20 30.48
C LEU A 115 -18.18 13.34 32.00
N ASP A 116 -16.96 13.21 32.49
CA ASP A 116 -16.66 13.39 33.91
C ASP A 116 -16.96 14.82 34.39
N SER A 117 -16.65 15.83 33.61
CA SER A 117 -16.91 17.24 33.92
C SER A 117 -18.41 17.54 34.07
N VAL A 118 -19.26 16.91 33.26
CA VAL A 118 -20.73 17.10 33.34
C VAL A 118 -21.34 16.35 34.51
N SER A 119 -20.82 15.18 34.88
CA SER A 119 -21.32 14.37 35.98
C SER A 119 -21.13 15.04 37.36
N TYR A 120 -19.96 15.68 37.55
CA TYR A 120 -19.68 16.38 38.83
C TYR A 120 -20.49 17.66 39.01
N THR A 121 -20.86 18.37 37.96
CA THR A 121 -21.71 19.57 38.05
C THR A 121 -23.13 19.24 38.41
N HIS A 122 -23.70 18.11 37.96
CA HIS A 122 -25.05 17.69 38.29
C HIS A 122 -25.19 17.14 39.72
N LEU A 123 -24.18 16.43 40.24
CA LEU A 123 -24.20 15.93 41.63
C LEU A 123 -24.12 17.08 42.65
N ARG A 124 -23.36 18.14 42.35
CA ARG A 124 -23.23 19.31 43.26
C ARG A 124 -24.48 20.18 43.28
N ALA A 125 -25.31 20.16 42.26
CA ALA A 125 -26.57 20.91 42.21
C ALA A 125 -27.69 20.28 43.01
N HIS A 126 -27.57 19.01 43.44
CA HIS A 126 -28.56 18.31 44.29
C HIS A 126 -28.23 18.34 45.78
N GLU A 127 -27.08 18.83 46.20
CA GLU A 127 -26.67 18.93 47.62
C GLU A 127 -26.88 20.33 48.25
N THR A 128 -27.44 21.27 47.50
CA THR A 128 -27.88 22.59 48.05
C THR A 128 -29.39 22.73 47.96
#